data_12600ca6beba75a8e79294a2a5e661f1
#
_entry.id   12600ca6beba75a8e79294a2a5e661f1
#
_cell.length_a   1.000
_cell.length_b   1.000
_cell.length_c   1.000
_cell.angle_alpha   90.00
_cell.angle_beta   90.00
_cell.angle_gamma   90.00
#
_symmetry.space_group_name_H-M   'P 1'
#
loop_
_entity.id
_entity.type
_entity.pdbx_description
1 polymer ?
#
loop_
_entity_poly.entity_id
_entity_poly.type
_entity_poly.pdbx_seq_one_letter_code
_entity_poly.pdbx_strand_id
1 'polypeptide(L)'
;MNNLLNEFSSLIQSVPKIILALSHTDYKPTPTKWSKKEILGHLCDSATMNHKRVIERLSSKDELVLELYKQNSWVELNDYQNSYSIDEILTLWTALNNRYMKVLSNLSEDQWKLQYQLQNEETVTLSWLFTDYINHMKHHLNQIL
;
A
#
# COMPACT_ATOMS: atom_id res chain seq x y z
N MET A 1 -7.58 4.24 16.26
CA MET A 1 -6.38 4.17 15.38
C MET A 1 -5.23 3.34 15.96
N ASN A 2 -4.96 3.37 17.26
CA ASN A 2 -3.82 2.62 17.85
C ASN A 2 -3.83 1.11 17.52
N ASN A 3 -4.98 0.44 17.57
CA ASN A 3 -5.07 -0.99 17.20
C ASN A 3 -4.71 -1.25 15.75
N LEU A 4 -5.11 -0.37 14.84
CA LEU A 4 -4.82 -0.49 13.42
C LEU A 4 -3.34 -0.22 13.12
N LEU A 5 -2.72 0.74 13.82
CA LEU A 5 -1.28 0.99 13.74
C LEU A 5 -0.47 -0.21 14.27
N ASN A 6 -0.92 -0.85 15.35
CA ASN A 6 -0.29 -2.07 15.87
C ASN A 6 -0.42 -3.24 14.89
N GLU A 7 -1.60 -3.41 14.25
CA GLU A 7 -1.80 -4.40 13.19
C GLU A 7 -0.85 -4.13 12.02
N PHE A 8 -0.76 -2.89 11.57
CA PHE A 8 0.14 -2.51 10.48
C PHE A 8 1.61 -2.79 10.82
N SER A 9 2.06 -2.45 12.04
CA SER A 9 3.39 -2.79 12.52
C SER A 9 3.67 -4.30 12.47
N SER A 10 2.70 -5.10 12.89
CA SER A 10 2.80 -6.57 12.85
C SER A 10 2.90 -7.11 11.44
N LEU A 11 2.14 -6.54 10.49
CA LEU A 11 2.22 -6.89 9.06
C LEU A 11 3.60 -6.57 8.48
N ILE A 12 4.15 -5.39 8.76
CA ILE A 12 5.49 -4.99 8.30
C ILE A 12 6.57 -5.98 8.77
N GLN A 13 6.43 -6.51 9.98
CA GLN A 13 7.41 -7.45 10.55
C GLN A 13 7.24 -8.90 10.07
N SER A 14 6.00 -9.34 9.86
CA SER A 14 5.70 -10.75 9.56
C SER A 14 5.71 -11.08 8.07
N VAL A 15 5.19 -10.19 7.23
CA VAL A 15 5.01 -10.43 5.80
C VAL A 15 6.31 -10.80 5.08
N PRO A 16 7.45 -10.13 5.29
CA PRO A 16 8.69 -10.50 4.62
C PRO A 16 9.12 -11.94 4.89
N LYS A 17 9.01 -12.38 6.13
CA LYS A 17 9.38 -13.76 6.53
C LYS A 17 8.48 -14.81 5.87
N ILE A 18 7.18 -14.52 5.77
CA ILE A 18 6.21 -15.43 5.16
C ILE A 18 6.46 -15.52 3.66
N ILE A 19 6.66 -14.40 2.98
CA ILE A 19 6.84 -14.38 1.53
C ILE A 19 8.17 -15.00 1.11
N LEU A 20 9.25 -14.82 1.86
CA LEU A 20 10.54 -15.46 1.60
C LEU A 20 10.48 -16.99 1.67
N ALA A 21 9.53 -17.56 2.40
CA ALA A 21 9.31 -18.99 2.47
C ALA A 21 8.50 -19.56 1.28
N LEU A 22 7.94 -18.70 0.42
CA LEU A 22 7.16 -19.14 -0.73
C LEU A 22 8.06 -19.53 -1.90
N SER A 23 7.59 -20.52 -2.68
CA SER A 23 8.18 -20.91 -3.96
C SER A 23 7.34 -20.36 -5.13
N HIS A 24 7.93 -20.34 -6.32
CA HIS A 24 7.25 -19.98 -7.56
C HIS A 24 6.58 -18.59 -7.53
N THR A 25 7.25 -17.61 -6.93
CA THR A 25 6.71 -16.24 -6.79
C THR A 25 6.59 -15.51 -8.12
N ASP A 26 7.31 -15.94 -9.15
CA ASP A 26 7.31 -15.43 -10.52
C ASP A 26 6.34 -16.15 -11.46
N TYR A 27 5.70 -17.24 -11.00
CA TYR A 27 4.74 -17.99 -11.80
C TYR A 27 3.48 -17.15 -12.10
N LYS A 28 3.12 -17.09 -13.39
CA LYS A 28 1.88 -16.44 -13.86
C LYS A 28 0.86 -17.51 -14.26
N PRO A 29 -0.32 -17.56 -13.62
CA PRO A 29 -1.38 -18.50 -13.99
C PRO A 29 -1.85 -18.33 -15.44
N THR A 30 -1.90 -17.08 -15.91
CA THR A 30 -2.13 -16.69 -17.30
C THR A 30 -1.31 -15.45 -17.62
N PRO A 31 -1.05 -15.12 -18.90
CA PRO A 31 -0.30 -13.92 -19.27
C PRO A 31 -0.87 -12.61 -18.72
N THR A 32 -2.19 -12.57 -18.49
CA THR A 32 -2.90 -11.37 -18.02
C THR A 32 -3.08 -11.29 -16.50
N LYS A 33 -2.84 -12.40 -15.78
CA LYS A 33 -2.90 -12.40 -14.31
C LYS A 33 -1.52 -12.11 -13.72
N TRP A 34 -1.52 -11.31 -12.66
CA TRP A 34 -0.29 -11.03 -11.93
C TRP A 34 0.29 -12.28 -11.26
N SER A 35 1.60 -12.39 -11.29
CA SER A 35 2.35 -13.30 -10.41
C SER A 35 2.30 -12.80 -8.96
N LYS A 36 2.67 -13.64 -8.00
CA LYS A 36 2.81 -13.23 -6.59
C LYS A 36 3.79 -12.07 -6.45
N LYS A 37 4.84 -12.07 -7.24
CA LYS A 37 5.85 -11.01 -7.32
C LYS A 37 5.27 -9.70 -7.81
N GLU A 38 4.45 -9.72 -8.86
CA GLU A 38 3.75 -8.55 -9.38
C GLU A 38 2.72 -8.01 -8.38
N ILE A 39 2.00 -8.89 -7.66
CA ILE A 39 1.08 -8.47 -6.59
C ILE A 39 1.83 -7.74 -5.47
N LEU A 40 2.99 -8.25 -5.05
CA LEU A 40 3.80 -7.56 -4.05
C LEU A 40 4.33 -6.21 -4.56
N GLY A 41 4.72 -6.14 -5.84
CA GLY A 41 5.07 -4.89 -6.51
C GLY A 41 3.92 -3.88 -6.51
N HIS A 42 2.70 -4.34 -6.82
CA HIS A 42 1.49 -3.52 -6.70
C HIS A 42 1.28 -2.99 -5.27
N LEU A 43 1.61 -3.77 -4.24
CA LEU A 43 1.56 -3.30 -2.85
C LEU A 43 2.63 -2.24 -2.56
N CYS A 44 3.77 -2.26 -3.23
CA CYS A 44 4.76 -1.16 -3.17
C CYS A 44 4.19 0.12 -3.80
N ASP A 45 3.54 0.02 -4.95
CA ASP A 45 2.89 1.15 -5.62
C ASP A 45 1.79 1.74 -4.73
N SER A 46 0.97 0.89 -4.13
CA SER A 46 -0.08 1.28 -3.19
C SER A 46 0.47 2.02 -1.98
N ALA A 47 1.58 1.56 -1.39
CA ALA A 47 2.25 2.23 -0.28
C ALA A 47 2.74 3.63 -0.69
N THR A 48 3.31 3.75 -1.89
CA THR A 48 3.79 5.02 -2.45
C THR A 48 2.63 6.01 -2.61
N MET A 49 1.52 5.57 -3.20
CA MET A 49 0.35 6.43 -3.44
C MET A 49 -0.33 6.86 -2.16
N ASN A 50 -0.53 5.96 -1.22
CA ASN A 50 -1.18 6.29 0.05
C ASN A 50 -0.31 7.21 0.92
N HIS A 51 0.99 6.99 0.96
CA HIS A 51 1.91 7.91 1.62
C HIS A 51 1.85 9.32 0.99
N LYS A 52 1.90 9.41 -0.35
CA LYS A 52 1.77 10.70 -1.08
C LYS A 52 0.47 11.41 -0.71
N ARG A 53 -0.67 10.72 -0.74
CA ARG A 53 -1.99 11.27 -0.40
C ARG A 53 -2.00 11.88 1.00
N VAL A 54 -1.42 11.21 1.98
CA VAL A 54 -1.35 11.72 3.36
C VAL A 54 -0.47 12.96 3.44
N ILE A 55 0.71 12.96 2.83
CA ILE A 55 1.61 14.13 2.83
C ILE A 55 0.93 15.32 2.16
N GLU A 56 0.30 15.14 1.03
CA GLU A 56 -0.42 16.20 0.33
C GLU A 56 -1.55 16.77 1.19
N ARG A 57 -2.33 15.90 1.85
CA ARG A 57 -3.42 16.34 2.72
C ARG A 57 -2.93 17.13 3.93
N LEU A 58 -1.84 16.70 4.54
CA LEU A 58 -1.25 17.38 5.71
C LEU A 58 -0.64 18.75 5.34
N SER A 59 -0.19 18.91 4.10
CA SER A 59 0.40 20.15 3.60
C SER A 59 -0.62 21.12 2.97
N SER A 60 -1.88 20.68 2.77
CA SER A 60 -2.96 21.49 2.21
C SER A 60 -3.87 22.05 3.32
N LYS A 61 -4.36 23.28 3.11
CA LYS A 61 -5.44 23.85 3.93
C LYS A 61 -6.84 23.41 3.46
N ASP A 62 -6.95 23.05 2.19
CA ASP A 62 -8.21 22.69 1.56
C ASP A 62 -8.38 21.18 1.51
N GLU A 63 -9.65 20.74 1.37
CA GLU A 63 -9.99 19.37 1.09
C GLU A 63 -9.47 18.97 -0.30
N LEU A 64 -8.93 17.76 -0.41
CA LEU A 64 -8.36 17.23 -1.65
C LEU A 64 -9.25 16.12 -2.21
N VAL A 65 -9.34 16.06 -3.54
CA VAL A 65 -9.95 14.92 -4.25
C VAL A 65 -8.93 13.78 -4.31
N LEU A 66 -9.34 12.57 -3.89
CA LEU A 66 -8.52 11.37 -4.02
C LEU A 66 -8.42 10.96 -5.48
N GLU A 67 -7.24 11.12 -6.05
CA GLU A 67 -6.96 10.68 -7.42
C GLU A 67 -6.73 9.18 -7.47
N LEU A 68 -7.34 8.53 -8.47
CA LEU A 68 -7.07 7.15 -8.83
C LEU A 68 -5.81 7.10 -9.70
N TYR A 69 -5.12 5.95 -9.68
CA TYR A 69 -3.96 5.72 -10.53
C TYR A 69 -4.12 4.43 -11.37
N LYS A 70 -3.42 4.37 -12.48
CA LYS A 70 -3.47 3.23 -13.40
C LYS A 70 -2.62 2.08 -12.87
N GLN A 71 -3.20 1.24 -12.02
CA GLN A 71 -2.51 0.17 -11.28
C GLN A 71 -1.77 -0.81 -12.21
N ASN A 72 -2.43 -1.27 -13.28
CA ASN A 72 -1.81 -2.20 -14.25
C ASN A 72 -0.61 -1.57 -14.96
N SER A 73 -0.72 -0.31 -15.35
CA SER A 73 0.39 0.42 -15.98
C SER A 73 1.58 0.58 -15.04
N TRP A 74 1.33 0.83 -13.76
CA TRP A 74 2.39 0.91 -12.76
C TRP A 74 3.14 -0.40 -12.60
N VAL A 75 2.43 -1.51 -12.48
CA VAL A 75 3.04 -2.85 -12.34
C VAL A 75 3.83 -3.20 -13.60
N GLU A 76 3.28 -2.93 -14.78
CA GLU A 76 3.93 -3.22 -16.06
C GLU A 76 5.18 -2.37 -16.30
N LEU A 77 5.09 -1.05 -16.11
CA LEU A 77 6.18 -0.11 -16.36
C LEU A 77 7.30 -0.20 -15.33
N ASN A 78 7.00 -0.54 -14.08
CA ASN A 78 8.00 -0.87 -13.07
C ASN A 78 8.68 -2.21 -13.34
N ASP A 79 8.07 -3.06 -14.17
CA ASP A 79 8.59 -4.37 -14.57
C ASP A 79 8.99 -5.25 -13.38
N TYR A 80 8.12 -5.31 -12.39
CA TYR A 80 8.37 -6.15 -11.20
C TYR A 80 8.60 -7.63 -11.55
N GLN A 81 8.03 -8.08 -12.67
CA GLN A 81 8.15 -9.46 -13.12
C GLN A 81 9.57 -9.84 -13.52
N ASN A 82 10.25 -8.98 -14.29
CA ASN A 82 11.52 -9.34 -14.94
C ASN A 82 12.72 -8.58 -14.36
N SER A 83 12.51 -7.35 -13.87
CA SER A 83 13.60 -6.47 -13.43
C SER A 83 13.94 -6.57 -11.95
N TYR A 84 13.11 -7.25 -11.14
CA TYR A 84 13.30 -7.36 -9.69
C TYR A 84 13.36 -8.82 -9.23
N SER A 85 14.19 -9.09 -8.24
CA SER A 85 14.06 -10.30 -7.41
C SER A 85 12.98 -10.10 -6.34
N ILE A 86 12.49 -11.19 -5.77
CA ILE A 86 11.53 -11.11 -4.65
C ILE A 86 12.14 -10.40 -3.44
N ASP A 87 13.43 -10.59 -3.17
CA ASP A 87 14.16 -9.92 -2.08
C ASP A 87 14.22 -8.40 -2.28
N GLU A 88 14.47 -7.94 -3.51
CA GLU A 88 14.47 -6.51 -3.84
C GLU A 88 13.10 -5.87 -3.62
N ILE A 89 12.01 -6.54 -4.05
CA ILE A 89 10.65 -6.03 -3.86
C ILE A 89 10.29 -6.02 -2.36
N LEU A 90 10.66 -7.05 -1.60
CA LEU A 90 10.43 -7.10 -0.15
C LEU A 90 11.19 -6.01 0.61
N THR A 91 12.41 -5.74 0.20
CA THR A 91 13.22 -4.64 0.75
C THR A 91 12.54 -3.30 0.49
N LEU A 92 12.08 -3.06 -0.74
CA LEU A 92 11.34 -1.86 -1.11
C LEU A 92 10.02 -1.76 -0.34
N TRP A 93 9.22 -2.82 -0.31
CA TRP A 93 7.94 -2.87 0.39
C TRP A 93 8.11 -2.53 1.89
N THR A 94 9.12 -3.12 2.53
CA THR A 94 9.41 -2.89 3.95
C THR A 94 9.81 -1.44 4.20
N ALA A 95 10.68 -0.88 3.37
CA ALA A 95 11.13 0.51 3.49
C ALA A 95 9.98 1.51 3.29
N LEU A 96 9.14 1.31 2.27
CA LEU A 96 8.00 2.17 1.98
C LEU A 96 6.97 2.15 3.12
N ASN A 97 6.64 0.97 3.64
CA ASN A 97 5.67 0.84 4.73
C ASN A 97 6.21 1.39 6.06
N ASN A 98 7.49 1.21 6.35
CA ASN A 98 8.13 1.83 7.51
C ASN A 98 8.12 3.37 7.42
N ARG A 99 8.39 3.92 6.23
CA ARG A 99 8.30 5.38 6.00
C ARG A 99 6.87 5.89 6.21
N TYR A 100 5.87 5.17 5.70
CA TYR A 100 4.47 5.51 5.87
C TYR A 100 4.04 5.43 7.35
N MET A 101 4.43 4.36 8.04
CA MET A 101 4.19 4.18 9.48
C MET A 101 4.69 5.37 10.31
N LYS A 102 5.88 5.89 10.01
CA LYS A 102 6.45 7.03 10.75
C LYS A 102 5.58 8.28 10.64
N VAL A 103 5.01 8.56 9.47
CA VAL A 103 4.08 9.67 9.29
C VAL A 103 2.80 9.43 10.09
N LEU A 104 2.19 8.25 9.92
CA LEU A 104 0.93 7.92 10.57
C LEU A 104 1.04 7.93 12.11
N SER A 105 2.16 7.47 12.66
CA SER A 105 2.39 7.42 14.10
C SER A 105 2.51 8.82 14.76
N ASN A 106 2.77 9.83 13.96
CA ASN A 106 2.90 11.22 14.44
C ASN A 106 1.62 12.05 14.24
N LEU A 107 0.54 11.45 13.73
CA LEU A 107 -0.72 12.16 13.51
C LEU A 107 -1.45 12.41 14.82
N SER A 108 -1.95 13.66 14.98
CA SER A 108 -2.87 14.02 16.05
C SER A 108 -4.28 13.45 15.78
N GLU A 109 -5.13 13.42 16.80
CA GLU A 109 -6.53 13.01 16.65
C GLU A 109 -7.29 13.87 15.62
N ASP A 110 -7.01 15.16 15.56
CA ASP A 110 -7.64 16.06 14.60
C ASP A 110 -7.16 15.81 13.17
N GLN A 111 -5.88 15.47 12.99
CA GLN A 111 -5.35 15.12 11.68
C GLN A 111 -5.97 13.82 11.13
N TRP A 112 -6.29 12.85 11.97
CA TRP A 112 -7.02 11.65 11.55
C TRP A 112 -8.42 11.93 11.02
N LYS A 113 -9.03 13.04 11.37
CA LYS A 113 -10.36 13.49 10.91
C LYS A 113 -10.32 14.32 9.63
N LEU A 114 -9.14 14.68 9.13
CA LEU A 114 -9.00 15.43 7.89
C LEU A 114 -9.67 14.68 6.73
N GLN A 115 -10.36 15.44 5.87
CA GLN A 115 -11.25 14.89 4.87
C GLN A 115 -10.64 14.91 3.48
N TYR A 116 -11.07 13.94 2.67
CA TYR A 116 -10.87 13.84 1.22
C TYR A 116 -12.23 13.70 0.55
N GLN A 117 -12.34 14.19 -0.68
CA GLN A 117 -13.46 13.92 -1.56
C GLN A 117 -13.11 12.74 -2.48
N LEU A 118 -14.02 11.78 -2.61
CA LEU A 118 -13.93 10.71 -3.60
C LEU A 118 -14.45 11.17 -4.96
N GLN A 119 -14.23 10.38 -6.01
CA GLN A 119 -14.69 10.68 -7.37
C GLN A 119 -16.22 10.79 -7.49
N ASN A 120 -16.96 10.12 -6.62
CA ASN A 120 -18.44 10.18 -6.55
C ASN A 120 -18.96 11.30 -5.63
N GLU A 121 -18.11 12.26 -5.26
CA GLU A 121 -18.41 13.38 -4.37
C GLU A 121 -18.65 13.00 -2.89
N GLU A 122 -18.55 11.72 -2.51
CA GLU A 122 -18.57 11.31 -1.12
C GLU A 122 -17.32 11.79 -0.40
N THR A 123 -17.47 12.15 0.88
CA THR A 123 -16.38 12.60 1.74
C THR A 123 -15.95 11.48 2.67
N VAL A 124 -14.64 11.24 2.74
CA VAL A 124 -14.01 10.25 3.63
C VAL A 124 -12.91 10.90 4.46
N THR A 125 -12.54 10.27 5.57
CA THR A 125 -11.49 10.77 6.46
C THR A 125 -10.14 10.12 6.17
N LEU A 126 -9.06 10.71 6.70
CA LEU A 126 -7.74 10.09 6.67
C LEU A 126 -7.74 8.72 7.41
N SER A 127 -8.49 8.60 8.52
CA SER A 127 -8.65 7.32 9.20
C SER A 127 -9.36 6.26 8.33
N TRP A 128 -10.34 6.67 7.52
CA TRP A 128 -10.95 5.79 6.52
C TRP A 128 -9.93 5.36 5.46
N LEU A 129 -9.16 6.31 4.92
CA LEU A 129 -8.13 6.02 3.90
C LEU A 129 -7.11 4.99 4.41
N PHE A 130 -6.65 5.15 5.65
CA PHE A 130 -5.70 4.20 6.24
C PHE A 130 -6.33 2.83 6.50
N THR A 131 -7.58 2.78 6.94
CA THR A 131 -8.33 1.53 7.11
C THR A 131 -8.49 0.81 5.77
N ASP A 132 -8.86 1.53 4.71
CA ASP A 132 -8.97 1.00 3.36
C ASP A 132 -7.61 0.45 2.86
N TYR A 133 -6.52 1.18 3.11
CA TYR A 133 -5.17 0.73 2.78
C TYR A 133 -4.81 -0.62 3.43
N ILE A 134 -5.09 -0.80 4.70
CA ILE A 134 -4.83 -2.06 5.42
C ILE A 134 -5.70 -3.19 4.87
N ASN A 135 -6.97 -2.93 4.62
CA ASN A 135 -7.88 -3.92 4.04
C ASN A 135 -7.45 -4.34 2.63
N HIS A 136 -7.05 -3.39 1.80
CA HIS A 136 -6.51 -3.63 0.47
C HIS A 136 -5.22 -4.47 0.52
N MET A 137 -4.30 -4.13 1.42
CA MET A 137 -3.08 -4.92 1.65
C MET A 137 -3.41 -6.36 2.04
N LYS A 138 -4.29 -6.57 3.01
CA LYS A 138 -4.70 -7.90 3.47
C LYS A 138 -5.38 -8.70 2.35
N HIS A 139 -6.22 -8.06 1.54
CA HIS A 139 -6.85 -8.69 0.39
C HIS A 139 -5.80 -9.27 -0.58
N HIS A 140 -4.79 -8.48 -0.94
CA HIS A 140 -3.75 -8.92 -1.85
C HIS A 140 -2.77 -9.92 -1.22
N LEU A 141 -2.46 -9.79 0.06
CA LEU A 141 -1.66 -10.79 0.77
C LEU A 141 -2.34 -12.16 0.78
N ASN A 142 -3.67 -12.20 0.93
CA ASN A 142 -4.44 -13.46 0.83
C ASN A 142 -4.37 -14.10 -0.56
N GLN A 143 -4.13 -13.33 -1.61
CA GLN A 143 -3.90 -13.87 -2.97
C GLN A 143 -2.50 -14.46 -3.14
N ILE A 144 -1.52 -14.00 -2.37
CA ILE A 144 -0.14 -14.48 -2.40
C ILE A 144 0.03 -15.73 -1.55
N LEU A 145 -0.63 -15.77 -0.41
CA LEU A 145 -0.56 -16.86 0.57
C LEU A 145 -1.57 -17.96 0.23
#